data_bab0bf8e6085c3cf332c2171f25ea1f0
#
_entry.id   bab0bf8e6085c3cf332c2171f25ea1f0
#
_cell.length_a   1.000
_cell.length_b   1.000
_cell.length_c   1.000
_cell.angle_alpha   90.00
_cell.angle_beta   90.00
_cell.angle_gamma   90.00
#
_symmetry.space_group_name_H-M   'P 1'
#
loop_
_entity.id
_entity.type
_entity.pdbx_description
1 polymer ?
#
loop_
_entity_poly.entity_id
_entity_poly.type
_entity_poly.pdbx_seq_one_letter_code
_entity_poly.pdbx_strand_id
1 'polypeptide(L)'
;MIITDVKVRKLNREDNLKAFASITIDDAFVVKEIKVVEGKNGLFVAMPSKKIGDKYMDISHPITAEWRQRISTAVLSEYGVS
;
A
#
# COMPACT_ATOMS: atom_id res chain seq x y z
N MET A 1 17.27 4.99 4.37
CA MET A 1 15.82 4.78 4.56
C MET A 1 15.50 3.31 4.38
N ILE A 2 14.91 2.69 5.40
CA ILE A 2 14.64 1.25 5.42
C ILE A 2 13.21 1.03 5.87
N ILE A 3 12.50 0.09 5.23
CA ILE A 3 11.20 -0.35 5.72
C ILE A 3 11.46 -1.30 6.89
N THR A 4 11.06 -0.91 8.09
CA THR A 4 11.36 -1.66 9.32
C THR A 4 10.18 -2.49 9.82
N ASP A 5 8.96 -2.22 9.34
CA ASP A 5 7.80 -3.02 9.68
C ASP A 5 6.74 -2.88 8.59
N VAL A 6 5.97 -3.94 8.38
CA VAL A 6 4.83 -3.95 7.45
C VAL A 6 3.68 -4.65 8.13
N LYS A 7 2.53 -4.00 8.17
CA LYS A 7 1.30 -4.59 8.72
C LYS A 7 0.24 -4.62 7.63
N VAL A 8 -0.41 -5.76 7.46
CA VAL A 8 -1.46 -5.95 6.47
C VAL A 8 -2.72 -6.42 7.17
N ARG A 9 -3.82 -5.73 6.90
CA ARG A 9 -5.14 -6.10 7.39
C ARG A 9 -6.00 -6.51 6.21
N LYS A 10 -6.26 -7.79 6.09
CA LYS A 10 -7.10 -8.33 5.02
C LYS A 10 -8.55 -7.96 5.24
N LEU A 11 -9.25 -7.68 4.15
CA LEU A 11 -10.67 -7.36 4.17
C LEU A 11 -11.46 -8.51 3.56
N ASN A 12 -12.60 -8.83 4.17
CA ASN A 12 -13.52 -9.84 3.65
C ASN A 12 -14.58 -9.13 2.81
N ARG A 13 -14.18 -8.66 1.61
CA ARG A 13 -15.04 -7.91 0.70
C ARG A 13 -15.05 -8.55 -0.68
N GLU A 14 -16.13 -8.34 -1.40
CA GLU A 14 -16.30 -8.87 -2.75
C GLU A 14 -15.77 -7.93 -3.83
N ASP A 15 -15.45 -6.69 -3.48
CA ASP A 15 -14.92 -5.74 -4.44
C ASP A 15 -13.41 -5.94 -4.66
N ASN A 16 -12.80 -5.04 -5.44
CA ASN A 16 -11.39 -5.16 -5.78
C ASN A 16 -10.43 -4.77 -4.66
N LEU A 17 -10.92 -4.14 -3.61
CA LEU A 17 -10.08 -3.76 -2.47
C LEU A 17 -9.92 -4.96 -1.56
N LYS A 18 -8.71 -5.51 -1.47
CA LYS A 18 -8.43 -6.76 -0.75
C LYS A 18 -7.85 -6.56 0.64
N ALA A 19 -7.12 -5.48 0.85
CA ALA A 19 -6.50 -5.22 2.15
C ALA A 19 -6.09 -3.77 2.30
N PHE A 20 -5.95 -3.36 3.57
CA PHE A 20 -5.24 -2.14 3.93
C PHE A 20 -3.90 -2.52 4.54
N ALA A 21 -2.92 -1.68 4.34
CA ALA A 21 -1.59 -1.91 4.87
C ALA A 21 -1.00 -0.63 5.43
N SER A 22 -0.02 -0.79 6.30
CA SER A 22 0.83 0.31 6.76
C SER A 22 2.27 -0.15 6.75
N ILE A 23 3.17 0.78 6.53
CA ILE A 23 4.60 0.53 6.61
C ILE A 23 5.25 1.50 7.58
N THR A 24 6.28 1.02 8.29
CA THR A 24 7.11 1.87 9.13
C THR A 24 8.46 2.00 8.47
N ILE A 25 8.99 3.21 8.44
CA ILE A 25 10.28 3.52 7.82
C ILE A 25 11.23 3.98 8.90
N ASP A 26 12.41 3.35 8.99
CA ASP A 26 13.46 3.70 9.96
C ASP A 26 12.97 3.72 11.42
N ASP A 27 11.97 2.91 11.76
CA ASP A 27 11.32 2.89 13.08
C ASP A 27 10.81 4.26 13.54
N ALA A 28 10.66 5.21 12.62
CA ALA A 28 10.34 6.59 12.98
C ALA A 28 9.15 7.16 12.22
N PHE A 29 8.83 6.63 11.05
CA PHE A 29 7.80 7.19 10.20
C PHE A 29 6.85 6.11 9.72
N VAL A 30 5.54 6.32 9.88
CA VAL A 30 4.52 5.35 9.47
C VAL A 30 3.70 5.93 8.32
N VAL A 31 3.56 5.16 7.26
CA VAL A 31 2.64 5.47 6.16
C VAL A 31 1.45 4.53 6.28
N LYS A 32 0.27 5.08 6.46
CA LYS A 32 -0.98 4.34 6.65
C LYS A 32 -1.85 4.39 5.39
N GLU A 33 -2.89 3.55 5.38
CA GLU A 33 -3.91 3.52 4.33
C GLU A 33 -3.36 3.16 2.95
N ILE A 34 -2.31 2.36 2.92
CA ILE A 34 -1.85 1.74 1.68
C ILE A 34 -2.86 0.64 1.34
N LYS A 35 -3.24 0.54 0.07
CA LYS A 35 -4.26 -0.42 -0.35
C LYS A 35 -3.67 -1.52 -1.20
N VAL A 36 -4.14 -2.75 -0.97
CA VAL A 36 -3.88 -3.88 -1.88
C VAL A 36 -5.14 -4.07 -2.71
N VAL A 37 -5.01 -3.92 -4.01
CA VAL A 37 -6.13 -3.92 -4.95
C VAL A 37 -5.92 -5.00 -6.00
N GLU A 38 -6.98 -5.71 -6.36
CA GLU A 38 -6.94 -6.68 -7.44
C GLU A 38 -7.29 -6.01 -8.76
N GLY A 39 -6.34 -6.03 -9.69
CA GLY A 39 -6.52 -5.49 -11.04
C GLY A 39 -6.61 -6.60 -12.07
N LYS A 40 -6.63 -6.23 -13.35
CA LYS A 40 -6.73 -7.20 -14.47
C LYS A 40 -5.55 -8.16 -14.51
N ASN A 41 -4.37 -7.70 -14.13
CA ASN A 41 -3.13 -8.48 -14.20
C ASN A 41 -2.68 -8.99 -12.84
N GLY A 42 -3.54 -8.95 -11.83
CA GLY A 42 -3.24 -9.44 -10.50
C GLY A 42 -3.27 -8.33 -9.45
N LEU A 43 -2.66 -8.59 -8.30
CA LEU A 43 -2.65 -7.66 -7.19
C LEU A 43 -1.64 -6.54 -7.40
N PHE A 44 -2.01 -5.33 -7.00
CA PHE A 44 -1.09 -4.22 -6.98
C PHE A 44 -1.31 -3.37 -5.72
N VAL A 45 -0.33 -2.54 -5.41
CA VAL A 45 -0.34 -1.67 -4.24
C VAL A 45 -0.65 -0.24 -4.68
N ALA A 46 -1.67 0.34 -4.06
CA ALA A 46 -2.05 1.74 -4.27
C ALA A 46 -1.66 2.56 -3.04
N MET A 47 -1.06 3.72 -3.27
CA MET A 47 -0.66 4.61 -2.19
C MET A 47 -1.88 5.31 -1.58
N PRO A 48 -1.76 5.85 -0.35
CA PRO A 48 -2.86 6.58 0.27
C PRO A 48 -3.32 7.73 -0.62
N SER A 49 -4.63 7.86 -0.79
CA SER A 49 -5.19 8.89 -1.65
C SER A 49 -6.44 9.48 -1.02
N LYS A 50 -6.78 10.68 -1.45
CA LYS A 50 -7.97 11.38 -1.00
C LYS A 50 -8.77 11.83 -2.21
N LYS A 51 -10.09 11.66 -2.14
CA LYS A 51 -10.98 12.14 -3.18
C LYS A 51 -11.20 13.64 -3.04
N ILE A 52 -10.89 14.38 -4.10
CA ILE A 52 -11.11 15.82 -4.16
C ILE A 52 -11.95 16.08 -5.42
N GLY A 53 -13.24 16.44 -5.22
CA GLY A 53 -14.16 16.55 -6.35
C GLY A 53 -14.33 15.20 -7.03
N ASP A 54 -14.06 15.14 -8.34
CA ASP A 54 -14.17 13.90 -9.12
C ASP A 54 -12.84 13.17 -9.27
N LYS A 55 -11.78 13.64 -8.59
CA LYS A 55 -10.44 13.07 -8.74
C LYS A 55 -9.90 12.54 -7.41
N TYR A 56 -9.05 11.52 -7.50
CA TYR A 56 -8.28 11.02 -6.38
C TYR A 56 -6.86 11.55 -6.47
N MET A 57 -6.34 12.06 -5.36
CA MET A 57 -4.97 12.52 -5.28
C MET A 57 -4.25 11.77 -4.18
N ASP A 58 -3.03 11.33 -4.44
CA ASP A 58 -2.23 10.64 -3.44
C ASP A 58 -1.93 11.59 -2.28
N ILE A 59 -2.17 11.10 -1.05
CA ILE A 59 -1.83 11.83 0.17
C ILE A 59 -0.33 11.75 0.40
N SER A 60 0.23 10.57 0.13
CA SER A 60 1.67 10.36 0.17
C SER A 60 2.06 9.36 -0.90
N HIS A 61 3.26 9.52 -1.45
CA HIS A 61 3.76 8.61 -2.48
C HIS A 61 5.28 8.66 -2.52
N PRO A 62 5.92 7.56 -2.94
CA PRO A 62 7.36 7.60 -3.17
C PRO A 62 7.68 8.44 -4.41
N ILE A 63 8.76 9.19 -4.35
CA ILE A 63 9.16 10.03 -5.48
C ILE A 63 10.05 9.31 -6.46
N THR A 64 10.46 8.08 -6.17
CA THR A 64 11.27 7.27 -7.07
C THR A 64 10.59 5.95 -7.38
N ALA A 65 10.82 5.44 -8.60
CA ALA A 65 10.31 4.13 -9.00
C ALA A 65 10.90 3.00 -8.14
N GLU A 66 12.16 3.14 -7.73
CA GLU A 66 12.81 2.15 -6.86
C GLU A 66 12.07 1.99 -5.54
N TRP A 67 11.73 3.08 -4.88
CA TRP A 67 11.00 3.01 -3.60
C TRP A 67 9.56 2.55 -3.76
N ARG A 68 8.91 2.92 -4.86
CA ARG A 68 7.58 2.39 -5.17
C ARG A 68 7.63 0.87 -5.29
N GLN A 69 8.65 0.34 -5.96
CA GLN A 69 8.84 -1.09 -6.12
C GLN A 69 9.11 -1.77 -4.77
N ARG A 70 9.96 -1.17 -3.93
CA ARG A 70 10.28 -1.71 -2.61
C ARG A 70 9.06 -1.77 -1.70
N ILE A 71 8.25 -0.73 -1.69
CA ILE A 71 7.02 -0.69 -0.90
C ILE A 71 6.04 -1.73 -1.42
N SER A 72 5.83 -1.81 -2.74
CA SER A 72 4.93 -2.79 -3.33
C SER A 72 5.35 -4.22 -3.00
N THR A 73 6.64 -4.53 -3.14
CA THR A 73 7.17 -5.86 -2.84
C THR A 73 6.97 -6.20 -1.36
N ALA A 74 7.29 -5.27 -0.45
CA ALA A 74 7.16 -5.51 0.97
C ALA A 74 5.70 -5.74 1.38
N VAL A 75 4.77 -4.94 0.87
CA VAL A 75 3.35 -5.06 1.19
C VAL A 75 2.77 -6.35 0.63
N LEU A 76 3.05 -6.69 -0.62
CA LEU A 76 2.52 -7.90 -1.24
C LEU A 76 3.11 -9.17 -0.63
N SER A 77 4.38 -9.12 -0.21
CA SER A 77 5.00 -10.24 0.49
C SER A 77 4.30 -10.51 1.83
N GLU A 78 4.02 -9.47 2.59
CA GLU A 78 3.30 -9.61 3.87
C GLU A 78 1.85 -10.04 3.64
N TYR A 79 1.20 -9.53 2.60
CA TYR A 79 -0.14 -9.94 2.23
C TYR A 79 -0.19 -11.45 1.96
N GLY A 80 0.82 -11.97 1.27
CA GLY A 80 0.89 -13.39 0.92
C GLY A 80 1.06 -14.32 2.11
N VAL A 81 1.70 -13.87 3.20
CA VAL A 81 1.90 -14.70 4.40
C VAL A 81 0.83 -14.47 5.48
N SER A 82 0.03 -13.45 5.33
CA SER A 82 -1.06 -13.17 6.29
C SER A 82 -2.31 -14.04 6.01
#